data_fed522b833fc1de86c32fe048336a18a
#
_entry.id   fed522b833fc1de86c32fe048336a18a
#
_cell.length_a   1.000
_cell.length_b   1.000
_cell.length_c   1.000
_cell.angle_alpha   90.00
_cell.angle_beta   90.00
_cell.angle_gamma   90.00
#
_symmetry.space_group_name_H-M   'P 1'
#
loop_
_entity.id
_entity.type
_entity.pdbx_description
1 polymer ?
#
loop_
_entity_poly.entity_id
_entity_poly.type
_entity_poly.pdbx_seq_one_letter_code
_entity_poly.pdbx_strand_id
1 'polypeptide(L)'
;PIYQTSTYVQEAPGVNKGYEYARSQNPTRAALESAFAEIENGKFGLAFSSGVAATDAVITLLEPGDEVIAANDMYGGTYRLFTKIFAKYNIVFTYVDTTDISQIEKAVSSKTKLLWIETPTNPLMNITDIAAVSAIAKKNNILLCVDNTFASPYLQNPLDLGADIVMHSATKYLGGHSDVIQGCLVMNDAALREKLYFIQKSRGAVPGPMDCFLVLRGIKTLHLRMQRHCENGAAMAAFLRQHPK
;
A
#
# COMPACT_ATOMS: atom_id res chain seq x y z
N PRO A 1 16.00 2.12 -19.05
CA PRO A 1 16.12 0.78 -19.66
C PRO A 1 15.30 -0.25 -18.88
N ILE A 2 14.87 -1.33 -19.57
CA ILE A 2 14.22 -2.48 -18.95
C ILE A 2 15.28 -3.57 -18.79
N TYR A 3 15.60 -3.93 -17.55
CA TYR A 3 16.59 -4.96 -17.24
C TYR A 3 15.92 -6.32 -17.09
N GLN A 4 15.76 -7.01 -18.22
CA GLN A 4 15.09 -8.31 -18.31
C GLN A 4 16.13 -9.43 -18.14
N THR A 5 16.53 -9.71 -16.89
CA THR A 5 17.49 -10.75 -16.56
C THR A 5 17.18 -11.36 -15.18
N SER A 6 17.66 -12.58 -14.92
CA SER A 6 17.57 -13.23 -13.60
C SER A 6 18.80 -12.94 -12.72
N THR A 7 19.99 -12.85 -13.31
CA THR A 7 21.27 -12.68 -12.60
C THR A 7 22.08 -11.56 -13.22
N TYR A 8 23.02 -11.03 -12.45
CA TYR A 8 23.91 -9.95 -12.89
C TYR A 8 25.38 -10.41 -12.82
N VAL A 9 26.24 -9.81 -13.65
CA VAL A 9 27.67 -10.10 -13.65
C VAL A 9 28.27 -9.71 -12.30
N GLN A 10 28.98 -10.65 -11.68
CA GLN A 10 29.75 -10.45 -10.47
C GLN A 10 31.26 -10.40 -10.80
N GLU A 11 32.00 -9.63 -10.02
CA GLU A 11 33.46 -9.51 -10.17
C GLU A 11 34.21 -10.71 -9.57
N ALA A 12 33.65 -11.27 -8.48
CA ALA A 12 34.13 -12.48 -7.81
C ALA A 12 32.94 -13.09 -7.01
N PRO A 13 33.06 -14.32 -6.47
CA PRO A 13 32.05 -14.89 -5.60
C PRO A 13 31.70 -13.94 -4.44
N GLY A 14 30.41 -13.53 -4.36
CA GLY A 14 29.92 -12.58 -3.35
C GLY A 14 30.29 -11.11 -3.57
N VAL A 15 31.00 -10.75 -4.65
CA VAL A 15 31.36 -9.37 -4.99
C VAL A 15 30.58 -8.92 -6.23
N ASN A 16 29.55 -8.11 -6.01
CA ASN A 16 28.66 -7.61 -7.05
C ASN A 16 28.73 -6.07 -7.17
N LYS A 17 28.20 -5.55 -8.28
CA LYS A 17 28.14 -4.10 -8.59
C LYS A 17 26.82 -3.46 -8.12
N GLY A 18 26.24 -3.92 -7.01
CA GLY A 18 24.97 -3.43 -6.45
C GLY A 18 23.77 -4.30 -6.84
N TYR A 19 23.90 -5.22 -7.79
CA TYR A 19 22.85 -6.13 -8.21
C TYR A 19 23.42 -7.55 -8.34
N GLU A 20 22.71 -8.52 -7.78
CA GLU A 20 23.11 -9.93 -7.75
C GLU A 20 22.09 -10.81 -8.46
N TYR A 21 20.85 -10.74 -8.02
CA TYR A 21 19.74 -11.58 -8.46
C TYR A 21 18.43 -10.79 -8.52
N ALA A 22 17.69 -10.91 -9.63
CA ALA A 22 16.55 -10.03 -9.91
C ALA A 22 15.38 -10.14 -8.91
N ARG A 23 15.19 -11.30 -8.23
CA ARG A 23 14.19 -11.41 -7.16
C ARG A 23 14.56 -10.52 -5.98
N SER A 24 15.83 -10.42 -5.62
CA SER A 24 16.31 -9.53 -4.56
C SER A 24 16.38 -8.09 -5.05
N GLN A 25 17.02 -7.83 -6.19
CA GLN A 25 17.27 -6.47 -6.68
C GLN A 25 17.21 -6.44 -8.21
N ASN A 26 16.59 -5.40 -8.76
CA ASN A 26 16.52 -5.17 -10.20
C ASN A 26 16.54 -3.66 -10.47
N PRO A 27 17.37 -3.13 -11.41
CA PRO A 27 17.48 -1.70 -11.65
C PRO A 27 16.17 -1.03 -12.09
N THR A 28 15.34 -1.73 -12.89
CA THR A 28 14.03 -1.19 -13.32
C THR A 28 13.07 -1.10 -12.14
N ARG A 29 13.05 -2.14 -11.28
CA ARG A 29 12.25 -2.12 -10.06
C ARG A 29 12.74 -1.07 -9.07
N ALA A 30 14.04 -0.92 -8.87
CA ALA A 30 14.61 0.09 -7.99
C ALA A 30 14.22 1.51 -8.42
N ALA A 31 14.22 1.80 -9.73
CA ALA A 31 13.76 3.08 -10.25
C ALA A 31 12.26 3.33 -9.95
N LEU A 32 11.42 2.28 -10.03
CA LEU A 32 10.01 2.37 -9.65
C LEU A 32 9.83 2.58 -8.15
N GLU A 33 10.55 1.81 -7.32
CA GLU A 33 10.52 1.92 -5.86
C GLU A 33 10.92 3.33 -5.39
N SER A 34 11.94 3.92 -6.03
CA SER A 34 12.32 5.33 -5.80
C SER A 34 11.20 6.30 -6.19
N ALA A 35 10.56 6.08 -7.35
CA ALA A 35 9.44 6.93 -7.79
C ALA A 35 8.21 6.83 -6.85
N PHE A 36 7.90 5.63 -6.34
CA PHE A 36 6.84 5.48 -5.33
C PHE A 36 7.14 6.27 -4.06
N ALA A 37 8.37 6.16 -3.55
CA ALA A 37 8.79 6.91 -2.37
C ALA A 37 8.62 8.43 -2.61
N GLU A 38 9.09 8.93 -3.74
CA GLU A 38 9.08 10.36 -4.05
C GLU A 38 7.67 10.94 -4.15
N ILE A 39 6.73 10.25 -4.84
CA ILE A 39 5.36 10.77 -5.01
C ILE A 39 4.52 10.71 -3.72
N GLU A 40 4.87 9.85 -2.76
CA GLU A 40 4.23 9.74 -1.44
C GLU A 40 4.96 10.52 -0.34
N ASN A 41 5.92 11.37 -0.68
CA ASN A 41 6.77 12.10 0.29
C ASN A 41 7.49 11.17 1.29
N GLY A 42 7.78 9.94 0.86
CA GLY A 42 8.44 8.91 1.67
C GLY A 42 9.92 8.76 1.35
N LYS A 43 10.64 8.08 2.24
CA LYS A 43 12.07 7.78 2.07
C LYS A 43 12.31 6.47 1.32
N PHE A 44 11.43 5.49 1.50
CA PHE A 44 11.61 4.14 0.98
C PHE A 44 10.33 3.64 0.31
N GLY A 45 10.48 3.08 -0.88
CA GLY A 45 9.43 2.38 -1.60
C GLY A 45 9.80 0.91 -1.81
N LEU A 46 8.79 0.03 -1.83
CA LEU A 46 8.91 -1.38 -2.17
C LEU A 46 7.82 -1.76 -3.15
N ALA A 47 8.17 -2.42 -4.25
CA ALA A 47 7.23 -2.85 -5.28
C ALA A 47 6.88 -4.33 -5.16
N PHE A 48 5.60 -4.66 -5.30
CA PHE A 48 5.07 -6.03 -5.19
C PHE A 48 4.31 -6.43 -6.45
N SER A 49 4.20 -7.74 -6.68
CA SER A 49 3.50 -8.30 -7.84
C SER A 49 1.98 -8.01 -7.88
N SER A 50 1.41 -7.55 -6.76
CA SER A 50 0.01 -7.10 -6.66
C SER A 50 -0.21 -6.27 -5.39
N GLY A 51 -1.33 -5.52 -5.32
CA GLY A 51 -1.74 -4.87 -4.09
C GLY A 51 -1.94 -5.86 -2.94
N VAL A 52 -2.58 -7.01 -3.22
CA VAL A 52 -2.77 -8.07 -2.21
C VAL A 52 -1.44 -8.62 -1.69
N ALA A 53 -0.41 -8.72 -2.55
CA ALA A 53 0.94 -9.13 -2.12
C ALA A 53 1.61 -8.07 -1.21
N ALA A 54 1.35 -6.79 -1.46
CA ALA A 54 1.80 -5.72 -0.57
C ALA A 54 1.08 -5.77 0.79
N THR A 55 -0.25 -5.99 0.79
CA THR A 55 -1.04 -6.22 2.01
C THR A 55 -0.52 -7.43 2.80
N ASP A 56 -0.28 -8.56 2.12
CA ASP A 56 0.29 -9.79 2.71
C ASP A 56 1.62 -9.51 3.42
N ALA A 57 2.48 -8.71 2.81
CA ALA A 57 3.77 -8.36 3.40
C ALA A 57 3.61 -7.55 4.71
N VAL A 58 2.64 -6.63 4.78
CA VAL A 58 2.37 -5.85 6.00
C VAL A 58 1.86 -6.76 7.12
N ILE A 59 0.89 -7.65 6.85
CA ILE A 59 0.36 -8.55 7.87
C ILE A 59 1.41 -9.58 8.32
N THR A 60 2.36 -9.93 7.46
CA THR A 60 3.47 -10.84 7.81
C THR A 60 4.45 -10.23 8.84
N LEU A 61 4.37 -8.93 9.13
CA LEU A 61 5.12 -8.32 10.24
C LEU A 61 4.62 -8.77 11.63
N LEU A 62 3.40 -9.30 11.70
CA LEU A 62 2.72 -9.63 12.95
C LEU A 62 3.04 -11.06 13.42
N GLU A 63 2.97 -11.24 14.72
CA GLU A 63 3.15 -12.55 15.37
C GLU A 63 1.81 -13.20 15.72
N PRO A 64 1.75 -14.53 15.86
CA PRO A 64 0.53 -15.21 16.29
C PRO A 64 0.01 -14.69 17.63
N GLY A 65 -1.24 -14.24 17.67
CA GLY A 65 -1.89 -13.64 18.82
C GLY A 65 -1.97 -12.12 18.76
N ASP A 66 -1.29 -11.48 17.80
CA ASP A 66 -1.43 -10.05 17.54
C ASP A 66 -2.81 -9.71 16.96
N GLU A 67 -3.25 -8.49 17.22
CA GLU A 67 -4.54 -7.96 16.78
C GLU A 67 -4.36 -6.82 15.77
N VAL A 68 -5.24 -6.84 14.76
CA VAL A 68 -5.39 -5.80 13.74
C VAL A 68 -6.78 -5.18 13.89
N ILE A 69 -6.84 -3.87 14.04
CA ILE A 69 -8.11 -3.13 13.87
C ILE A 69 -8.16 -2.63 12.43
N ALA A 70 -9.24 -2.96 11.74
CA ALA A 70 -9.41 -2.63 10.33
C ALA A 70 -10.76 -1.96 10.06
N ALA A 71 -10.85 -1.17 8.99
CA ALA A 71 -12.11 -0.61 8.53
C ALA A 71 -13.12 -1.74 8.22
N ASN A 72 -14.39 -1.56 8.60
CA ASN A 72 -15.46 -2.52 8.29
C ASN A 72 -15.91 -2.46 6.82
N ASP A 73 -15.63 -1.35 6.16
CA ASP A 73 -15.77 -1.16 4.72
C ASP A 73 -14.37 -1.07 4.09
N MET A 74 -13.99 -2.05 3.30
CA MET A 74 -12.67 -2.14 2.65
C MET A 74 -12.72 -3.04 1.43
N TYR A 75 -11.68 -3.01 0.62
CA TYR A 75 -11.53 -3.89 -0.53
C TYR A 75 -11.73 -5.37 -0.16
N GLY A 76 -12.65 -6.04 -0.87
CA GLY A 76 -13.00 -7.43 -0.59
C GLY A 76 -11.83 -8.43 -0.69
N GLY A 77 -10.76 -8.10 -1.46
CA GLY A 77 -9.53 -8.89 -1.52
C GLY A 77 -8.74 -8.83 -0.22
N THR A 78 -8.63 -7.66 0.40
CA THR A 78 -8.02 -7.45 1.72
C THR A 78 -8.81 -8.19 2.80
N TYR A 79 -10.13 -8.03 2.84
CA TYR A 79 -11.01 -8.74 3.77
C TYR A 79 -10.86 -10.26 3.64
N ARG A 80 -10.82 -10.80 2.43
CA ARG A 80 -10.62 -12.23 2.17
C ARG A 80 -9.26 -12.71 2.66
N LEU A 81 -8.20 -11.94 2.40
CA LEU A 81 -6.85 -12.24 2.87
C LEU A 81 -6.82 -12.34 4.40
N PHE A 82 -7.41 -11.38 5.10
CA PHE A 82 -7.48 -11.34 6.55
C PHE A 82 -8.26 -12.52 7.11
N THR A 83 -9.50 -12.73 6.65
CA THR A 83 -10.43 -13.70 7.24
C THR A 83 -10.16 -15.15 6.83
N LYS A 84 -9.58 -15.41 5.64
CA LYS A 84 -9.41 -16.77 5.09
C LYS A 84 -7.97 -17.25 5.10
N ILE A 85 -7.00 -16.37 5.14
CA ILE A 85 -5.59 -16.74 5.14
C ILE A 85 -4.96 -16.46 6.50
N PHE A 86 -4.89 -15.21 6.95
CA PHE A 86 -4.16 -14.84 8.16
C PHE A 86 -4.85 -15.24 9.47
N ALA A 87 -6.16 -15.35 9.49
CA ALA A 87 -6.87 -15.92 10.65
C ALA A 87 -6.41 -17.35 10.99
N LYS A 88 -5.92 -18.13 10.00
CA LYS A 88 -5.34 -19.45 10.23
C LYS A 88 -4.01 -19.44 10.99
N TYR A 89 -3.32 -18.30 10.97
CA TYR A 89 -2.06 -18.08 11.68
C TYR A 89 -2.25 -17.39 13.03
N ASN A 90 -3.49 -17.44 13.57
CA ASN A 90 -3.87 -16.86 14.85
C ASN A 90 -3.65 -15.32 14.92
N ILE A 91 -3.78 -14.61 13.79
CA ILE A 91 -3.90 -13.15 13.77
C ILE A 91 -5.38 -12.81 13.94
N VAL A 92 -5.68 -11.92 14.89
CA VAL A 92 -7.06 -11.51 15.20
C VAL A 92 -7.40 -10.22 14.48
N PHE A 93 -8.57 -10.17 13.84
CA PHE A 93 -9.02 -8.99 13.09
C PHE A 93 -10.33 -8.47 13.71
N THR A 94 -10.30 -7.20 14.12
CA THR A 94 -11.47 -6.46 14.62
C THR A 94 -11.86 -5.39 13.60
N TYR A 95 -13.10 -5.45 13.13
CA TYR A 95 -13.61 -4.51 12.11
C TYR A 95 -14.48 -3.44 12.78
N VAL A 96 -14.19 -2.17 12.49
CA VAL A 96 -14.87 -1.02 13.07
C VAL A 96 -15.21 0.01 11.98
N ASP A 97 -16.21 0.85 12.25
CA ASP A 97 -16.44 2.04 11.44
C ASP A 97 -15.34 3.07 11.72
N THR A 98 -14.41 3.22 10.80
CA THR A 98 -13.25 4.12 10.96
C THR A 98 -13.61 5.60 10.74
N THR A 99 -14.82 5.90 10.31
CA THR A 99 -15.30 7.29 10.26
C THR A 99 -15.65 7.81 11.67
N ASP A 100 -15.90 6.91 12.62
CA ASP A 100 -16.08 7.19 14.05
C ASP A 100 -14.81 6.81 14.82
N ILE A 101 -13.96 7.79 15.06
CA ILE A 101 -12.67 7.62 15.78
C ILE A 101 -12.84 6.96 17.14
N SER A 102 -13.99 7.18 17.84
CA SER A 102 -14.26 6.59 19.14
C SER A 102 -14.36 5.06 19.10
N GLN A 103 -14.75 4.48 17.96
CA GLN A 103 -14.81 3.03 17.80
C GLN A 103 -13.39 2.43 17.70
N ILE A 104 -12.46 3.13 17.04
CA ILE A 104 -11.05 2.73 17.00
C ILE A 104 -10.48 2.74 18.42
N GLU A 105 -10.66 3.85 19.18
CA GLU A 105 -10.16 3.95 20.56
C GLU A 105 -10.69 2.84 21.47
N LYS A 106 -11.98 2.53 21.38
CA LYS A 106 -12.61 1.45 22.18
C LYS A 106 -12.12 0.06 21.82
N ALA A 107 -11.72 -0.16 20.55
CA ALA A 107 -11.26 -1.45 20.07
C ALA A 107 -9.78 -1.72 20.42
N VAL A 108 -8.98 -0.70 20.72
CA VAL A 108 -7.55 -0.86 21.06
C VAL A 108 -7.38 -1.72 22.32
N SER A 109 -6.54 -2.75 22.21
CA SER A 109 -6.11 -3.61 23.31
C SER A 109 -4.58 -3.64 23.42
N SER A 110 -4.04 -4.28 24.46
CA SER A 110 -2.59 -4.50 24.59
C SER A 110 -1.99 -5.39 23.50
N LYS A 111 -2.83 -6.15 22.78
CA LYS A 111 -2.45 -7.01 21.66
C LYS A 111 -2.55 -6.33 20.29
N THR A 112 -3.18 -5.17 20.22
CA THR A 112 -3.29 -4.43 18.94
C THR A 112 -1.90 -3.96 18.51
N LYS A 113 -1.49 -4.36 17.28
CA LYS A 113 -0.19 -4.02 16.69
C LYS A 113 -0.30 -3.26 15.38
N LEU A 114 -1.46 -3.31 14.74
CA LEU A 114 -1.70 -2.66 13.46
C LEU A 114 -3.10 -2.04 13.40
N LEU A 115 -3.17 -0.80 12.95
CA LEU A 115 -4.38 -0.18 12.43
C LEU A 115 -4.29 -0.21 10.91
N TRP A 116 -5.27 -0.84 10.26
CA TRP A 116 -5.40 -0.88 8.81
C TRP A 116 -6.60 -0.06 8.37
N ILE A 117 -6.37 1.06 7.72
CA ILE A 117 -7.45 1.89 7.18
C ILE A 117 -7.33 2.03 5.67
N GLU A 118 -8.47 2.09 5.01
CA GLU A 118 -8.61 2.40 3.59
C GLU A 118 -9.45 3.68 3.49
N THR A 119 -8.94 4.71 2.83
CA THR A 119 -9.68 5.98 2.72
C THR A 119 -9.32 6.75 1.44
N PRO A 120 -10.31 7.03 0.56
CA PRO A 120 -11.71 6.57 0.61
C PRO A 120 -11.84 5.04 0.53
N THR A 121 -12.88 4.48 1.18
CA THR A 121 -13.11 3.03 1.19
C THR A 121 -13.70 2.51 -0.13
N ASN A 122 -13.57 1.20 -0.38
CA ASN A 122 -14.24 0.50 -1.48
C ASN A 122 -15.24 -0.53 -0.90
N PRO A 123 -16.57 -0.42 -1.14
CA PRO A 123 -17.19 0.41 -2.19
C PRO A 123 -17.88 1.70 -1.72
N LEU A 124 -18.01 1.95 -0.40
CA LEU A 124 -18.91 3.00 0.11
C LEU A 124 -18.30 4.40 0.08
N MET A 125 -17.01 4.56 -0.26
CA MET A 125 -16.30 5.85 -0.33
C MET A 125 -16.28 6.60 1.01
N ASN A 126 -16.26 5.88 2.13
CA ASN A 126 -16.16 6.46 3.45
C ASN A 126 -14.80 7.12 3.65
N ILE A 127 -14.79 8.24 4.36
CA ILE A 127 -13.56 9.02 4.62
C ILE A 127 -13.19 8.89 6.09
N THR A 128 -11.94 8.54 6.34
CA THR A 128 -11.34 8.43 7.68
C THR A 128 -10.34 9.56 7.90
N ASP A 129 -10.37 10.22 9.06
CA ASP A 129 -9.36 11.21 9.46
C ASP A 129 -8.04 10.50 9.84
N ILE A 130 -7.11 10.47 8.90
CA ILE A 130 -5.80 9.80 9.07
C ILE A 130 -5.02 10.40 10.25
N ALA A 131 -5.05 11.73 10.45
CA ALA A 131 -4.30 12.39 11.51
C ALA A 131 -4.84 12.01 12.89
N ALA A 132 -6.16 11.93 13.04
CA ALA A 132 -6.80 11.48 14.28
C ALA A 132 -6.46 10.00 14.57
N VAL A 133 -6.52 9.12 13.56
CA VAL A 133 -6.11 7.71 13.71
C VAL A 133 -4.63 7.57 14.06
N SER A 134 -3.77 8.39 13.42
CA SER A 134 -2.33 8.42 13.73
C SER A 134 -2.04 8.82 15.18
N ALA A 135 -2.81 9.74 15.74
CA ALA A 135 -2.67 10.12 17.15
C ALA A 135 -2.95 8.94 18.09
N ILE A 136 -3.99 8.14 17.78
CA ILE A 136 -4.31 6.91 18.54
C ILE A 136 -3.18 5.88 18.38
N ALA A 137 -2.72 5.65 17.16
CA ALA A 137 -1.64 4.70 16.85
C ALA A 137 -0.37 5.03 17.64
N LYS A 138 0.08 6.28 17.58
CA LYS A 138 1.28 6.76 18.30
C LYS A 138 1.14 6.66 19.80
N LYS A 139 0.00 7.04 20.37
CA LYS A 139 -0.28 6.94 21.83
C LYS A 139 -0.15 5.52 22.34
N ASN A 140 -0.48 4.53 21.52
CA ASN A 140 -0.50 3.11 21.91
C ASN A 140 0.68 2.30 21.33
N ASN A 141 1.62 2.94 20.62
CA ASN A 141 2.75 2.29 19.94
C ASN A 141 2.29 1.20 18.94
N ILE A 142 1.30 1.53 18.13
CA ILE A 142 0.70 0.68 17.13
C ILE A 142 1.09 1.21 15.74
N LEU A 143 1.41 0.33 14.78
CA LEU A 143 1.66 0.73 13.39
C LEU A 143 0.35 1.16 12.71
N LEU A 144 0.41 2.23 11.92
CA LEU A 144 -0.68 2.68 11.07
C LEU A 144 -0.34 2.43 9.59
N CYS A 145 -1.10 1.54 8.95
CA CYS A 145 -1.06 1.34 7.50
C CYS A 145 -2.30 1.95 6.83
N VAL A 146 -2.08 2.77 5.82
CA VAL A 146 -3.15 3.41 5.04
C VAL A 146 -3.12 2.89 3.61
N ASP A 147 -4.21 2.26 3.17
CA ASP A 147 -4.45 1.96 1.77
C ASP A 147 -4.91 3.24 1.06
N ASN A 148 -4.00 3.86 0.30
CA ASN A 148 -4.19 5.14 -0.39
C ASN A 148 -4.56 4.95 -1.88
N THR A 149 -5.02 3.76 -2.25
CA THR A 149 -5.25 3.39 -3.66
C THR A 149 -6.22 4.33 -4.36
N PHE A 150 -7.33 4.72 -3.72
CA PHE A 150 -8.36 5.54 -4.36
C PHE A 150 -8.04 7.04 -4.36
N ALA A 151 -7.51 7.58 -3.26
CA ALA A 151 -7.09 8.99 -3.23
C ALA A 151 -5.87 9.22 -4.13
N SER A 152 -4.94 8.29 -4.17
CA SER A 152 -3.62 8.42 -4.78
C SER A 152 -2.78 9.56 -4.16
N PRO A 153 -1.47 9.61 -4.41
CA PRO A 153 -0.64 10.71 -3.90
C PRO A 153 -0.99 12.08 -4.48
N TYR A 154 -1.86 12.15 -5.47
CA TYR A 154 -2.35 13.40 -6.01
C TYR A 154 -3.34 14.12 -5.06
N LEU A 155 -4.17 13.37 -4.33
CA LEU A 155 -5.19 13.93 -3.45
C LEU A 155 -4.80 13.92 -1.97
N GLN A 156 -3.95 12.96 -1.56
CA GLN A 156 -3.56 12.82 -0.16
C GLN A 156 -2.23 12.08 -0.03
N ASN A 157 -1.39 12.51 0.94
CA ASN A 157 -0.13 11.87 1.31
C ASN A 157 -0.20 11.41 2.78
N PRO A 158 -0.55 10.15 3.04
CA PRO A 158 -0.78 9.67 4.40
C PRO A 158 0.44 9.73 5.33
N LEU A 159 1.67 9.64 4.79
CA LEU A 159 2.89 9.79 5.60
C LEU A 159 2.97 11.19 6.24
N ASP A 160 2.56 12.24 5.53
CA ASP A 160 2.54 13.61 6.05
C ASP A 160 1.47 13.78 7.16
N LEU A 161 0.45 12.93 7.15
CA LEU A 161 -0.60 12.87 8.16
C LEU A 161 -0.28 11.90 9.31
N GLY A 162 0.90 11.29 9.26
CA GLY A 162 1.46 10.50 10.36
C GLY A 162 1.26 8.99 10.26
N ALA A 163 0.89 8.46 9.10
CA ALA A 163 0.95 7.02 8.83
C ALA A 163 2.38 6.50 8.85
N ASP A 164 2.57 5.23 9.22
CA ASP A 164 3.86 4.55 9.19
C ASP A 164 4.11 3.88 7.84
N ILE A 165 3.04 3.38 7.24
CA ILE A 165 3.05 2.67 5.95
C ILE A 165 1.92 3.21 5.08
N VAL A 166 2.26 3.53 3.83
CA VAL A 166 1.27 3.75 2.76
C VAL A 166 1.30 2.56 1.83
N MET A 167 0.13 2.01 1.55
CA MET A 167 -0.07 0.91 0.62
C MET A 167 -0.83 1.39 -0.60
N HIS A 168 -0.49 0.87 -1.77
CA HIS A 168 -1.29 1.01 -2.98
C HIS A 168 -1.44 -0.30 -3.73
N SER A 169 -2.62 -0.52 -4.29
CA SER A 169 -2.77 -1.29 -5.51
C SER A 169 -2.37 -0.39 -6.69
N ALA A 170 -1.09 -0.46 -7.10
CA ALA A 170 -0.60 0.31 -8.24
C ALA A 170 -1.27 -0.08 -9.58
N THR A 171 -2.01 -1.19 -9.58
CA THR A 171 -2.93 -1.64 -10.65
C THR A 171 -3.93 -0.55 -11.05
N LYS A 172 -4.31 0.35 -10.10
CA LYS A 172 -5.36 1.35 -10.27
C LYS A 172 -4.79 2.65 -10.86
N TYR A 173 -4.93 3.76 -10.15
CA TYR A 173 -4.56 5.08 -10.67
C TYR A 173 -3.05 5.26 -10.94
N LEU A 174 -2.17 4.60 -10.17
CA LEU A 174 -0.72 4.70 -10.42
C LEU A 174 -0.33 4.12 -11.78
N GLY A 175 -0.80 2.92 -12.12
CA GLY A 175 -0.65 2.34 -13.45
C GLY A 175 -1.50 3.07 -14.48
N GLY A 176 -2.80 3.20 -14.21
CA GLY A 176 -3.73 4.08 -14.89
C GLY A 176 -4.17 3.69 -16.31
N HIS A 177 -3.73 2.53 -16.84
CA HIS A 177 -3.97 2.11 -18.24
C HIS A 177 -4.59 0.71 -18.35
N SER A 178 -4.97 0.09 -17.22
CA SER A 178 -5.57 -1.27 -17.17
C SER A 178 -4.72 -2.35 -17.87
N ASP A 179 -3.41 -2.22 -17.83
CA ASP A 179 -2.44 -3.07 -18.53
C ASP A 179 -1.42 -3.73 -17.60
N VAL A 180 -1.53 -3.52 -16.27
CA VAL A 180 -0.60 -4.05 -15.28
C VAL A 180 -1.30 -4.35 -13.96
N ILE A 181 -0.85 -5.40 -13.27
CA ILE A 181 -1.20 -5.69 -11.87
C ILE A 181 0.05 -5.48 -11.03
N GLN A 182 -0.03 -4.59 -10.02
CA GLN A 182 1.10 -4.31 -9.16
C GLN A 182 0.66 -3.70 -7.82
N GLY A 183 1.51 -3.81 -6.79
CA GLY A 183 1.32 -3.14 -5.51
C GLY A 183 2.58 -2.40 -5.08
N CYS A 184 2.44 -1.49 -4.13
CA CYS A 184 3.60 -0.91 -3.46
C CYS A 184 3.33 -0.61 -1.99
N LEU A 185 4.44 -0.49 -1.25
CA LEU A 185 4.49 0.06 0.10
C LEU A 185 5.47 1.22 0.12
N VAL A 186 5.13 2.28 0.85
CA VAL A 186 6.01 3.43 1.07
C VAL A 186 6.07 3.73 2.57
N MET A 187 7.26 4.09 3.07
CA MET A 187 7.52 4.33 4.49
C MET A 187 8.72 5.23 4.71
N ASN A 188 8.85 5.75 5.94
CA ASN A 188 9.98 6.60 6.36
C ASN A 188 10.98 5.89 7.29
N ASP A 189 10.55 4.84 7.99
CA ASP A 189 11.38 4.12 8.95
C ASP A 189 12.27 3.08 8.26
N ALA A 190 13.59 3.17 8.48
CA ALA A 190 14.56 2.29 7.85
C ALA A 190 14.50 0.85 8.41
N ALA A 191 14.21 0.66 9.69
CA ALA A 191 14.12 -0.67 10.29
C ALA A 191 12.87 -1.40 9.78
N LEU A 192 11.75 -0.67 9.64
CA LEU A 192 10.53 -1.20 9.04
C LEU A 192 10.75 -1.57 7.57
N ARG A 193 11.45 -0.72 6.82
CA ARG A 193 11.84 -1.00 5.43
C ARG A 193 12.66 -2.29 5.32
N GLU A 194 13.64 -2.51 6.17
CA GLU A 194 14.46 -3.73 6.13
C GLU A 194 13.62 -5.00 6.40
N LYS A 195 12.69 -4.95 7.36
CA LYS A 195 11.77 -6.07 7.63
C LYS A 195 10.88 -6.37 6.42
N LEU A 196 10.26 -5.35 5.84
CA LEU A 196 9.38 -5.50 4.67
C LEU A 196 10.15 -5.93 3.42
N TYR A 197 11.37 -5.43 3.22
CA TYR A 197 12.25 -5.88 2.14
C TYR A 197 12.67 -7.35 2.30
N PHE A 198 12.96 -7.78 3.54
CA PHE A 198 13.24 -9.19 3.82
C PHE A 198 12.03 -10.08 3.47
N ILE A 199 10.82 -9.66 3.84
CA ILE A 199 9.58 -10.37 3.51
C ILE A 199 9.37 -10.40 1.98
N GLN A 200 9.52 -9.24 1.30
CA GLN A 200 9.38 -9.12 -0.15
C GLN A 200 10.23 -10.15 -0.89
N LYS A 201 11.54 -10.15 -0.62
CA LYS A 201 12.49 -11.07 -1.30
C LYS A 201 12.32 -12.52 -0.90
N SER A 202 11.94 -12.81 0.35
CA SER A 202 11.77 -14.17 0.87
C SER A 202 10.51 -14.83 0.35
N ARG A 203 9.39 -14.11 0.31
CA ARG A 203 8.15 -14.57 -0.33
C ARG A 203 8.21 -14.56 -1.85
N GLY A 204 9.12 -13.76 -2.43
CA GLY A 204 9.32 -13.70 -3.86
C GLY A 204 8.21 -12.96 -4.62
N ALA A 205 7.34 -12.24 -3.94
CA ALA A 205 6.21 -11.52 -4.52
C ALA A 205 6.63 -10.20 -5.19
N VAL A 206 7.65 -10.26 -6.06
CA VAL A 206 8.22 -9.11 -6.78
C VAL A 206 7.63 -8.99 -8.20
N PRO A 207 7.41 -7.77 -8.71
CA PRO A 207 6.94 -7.56 -10.07
C PRO A 207 8.04 -7.80 -11.10
N GLY A 208 7.64 -8.16 -12.31
CA GLY A 208 8.53 -8.24 -13.46
C GLY A 208 9.04 -6.85 -13.91
N PRO A 209 10.21 -6.79 -14.59
CA PRO A 209 10.75 -5.52 -15.05
C PRO A 209 9.85 -4.77 -16.04
N MET A 210 9.10 -5.48 -16.88
CA MET A 210 8.14 -4.86 -17.80
C MET A 210 6.99 -4.20 -17.03
N ASP A 211 6.44 -4.87 -16.00
CA ASP A 211 5.39 -4.32 -15.15
C ASP A 211 5.88 -3.06 -14.41
N CYS A 212 7.12 -3.08 -13.92
CA CYS A 212 7.75 -1.90 -13.32
C CYS A 212 7.85 -0.73 -14.31
N PHE A 213 8.22 -1.01 -15.55
CA PHE A 213 8.30 0.01 -16.61
C PHE A 213 6.92 0.60 -16.93
N LEU A 214 5.88 -0.23 -17.03
CA LEU A 214 4.50 0.22 -17.32
C LEU A 214 3.99 1.15 -16.22
N VAL A 215 4.21 0.82 -14.94
CA VAL A 215 3.80 1.69 -13.84
C VAL A 215 4.63 2.97 -13.80
N LEU A 216 5.95 2.92 -14.02
CA LEU A 216 6.79 4.13 -14.15
C LEU A 216 6.27 5.06 -15.25
N ARG A 217 5.84 4.50 -16.39
CA ARG A 217 5.23 5.24 -17.48
C ARG A 217 3.89 5.86 -17.05
N GLY A 218 3.04 5.08 -16.37
CA GLY A 218 1.72 5.52 -15.89
C GLY A 218 1.79 6.68 -14.90
N ILE A 219 2.72 6.63 -13.95
CA ILE A 219 2.92 7.67 -12.93
C ILE A 219 3.15 9.06 -13.55
N LYS A 220 3.84 9.14 -14.69
CA LYS A 220 4.16 10.42 -15.35
C LYS A 220 2.94 11.26 -15.72
N THR A 221 1.78 10.64 -15.89
CA THR A 221 0.53 11.32 -16.22
C THR A 221 -0.49 11.30 -15.07
N LEU A 222 -0.10 10.84 -13.89
CA LEU A 222 -1.01 10.68 -12.76
C LEU A 222 -1.77 11.96 -12.45
N HIS A 223 -1.09 13.09 -12.35
CA HIS A 223 -1.69 14.39 -12.01
C HIS A 223 -2.75 14.82 -13.04
N LEU A 224 -2.48 14.66 -14.34
CA LEU A 224 -3.45 14.99 -15.41
C LEU A 224 -4.68 14.09 -15.34
N ARG A 225 -4.46 12.80 -15.13
CA ARG A 225 -5.55 11.81 -15.07
C ARG A 225 -6.40 12.02 -13.82
N MET A 226 -5.78 12.21 -12.65
CA MET A 226 -6.51 12.44 -11.40
C MET A 226 -7.31 13.73 -11.43
N GLN A 227 -6.74 14.83 -11.94
CA GLN A 227 -7.50 16.06 -12.14
C GLN A 227 -8.77 15.79 -12.97
N ARG A 228 -8.63 15.13 -14.11
CA ARG A 228 -9.77 14.83 -15.00
C ARG A 228 -10.76 13.86 -14.35
N HIS A 229 -10.28 12.85 -13.60
CA HIS A 229 -11.16 11.94 -12.88
C HIS A 229 -12.00 12.67 -11.81
N CYS A 230 -11.40 13.59 -11.07
CA CYS A 230 -12.12 14.39 -10.08
C CYS A 230 -13.18 15.29 -10.74
N GLU A 231 -12.84 15.99 -11.83
CA GLU A 231 -13.78 16.80 -12.59
C GLU A 231 -14.96 15.97 -13.12
N ASN A 232 -14.68 14.82 -13.73
CA ASN A 232 -15.70 13.92 -14.27
C ASN A 232 -16.56 13.31 -13.14
N GLY A 233 -15.96 12.92 -12.03
CA GLY A 233 -16.66 12.40 -10.86
C GLY A 233 -17.64 13.43 -10.27
N ALA A 234 -17.19 14.66 -10.11
CA ALA A 234 -18.03 15.75 -9.61
C ALA A 234 -19.22 16.05 -10.56
N ALA A 235 -18.96 16.10 -11.87
CA ALA A 235 -19.99 16.31 -12.89
C ALA A 235 -21.03 15.18 -12.89
N MET A 236 -20.58 13.92 -12.80
CA MET A 236 -21.46 12.76 -12.74
C MET A 236 -22.30 12.75 -11.47
N ALA A 237 -21.70 13.06 -10.32
CA ALA A 237 -22.44 13.15 -9.06
C ALA A 237 -23.51 14.24 -9.07
N ALA A 238 -23.20 15.42 -9.67
CA ALA A 238 -24.19 16.49 -9.84
C ALA A 238 -25.34 16.07 -10.76
N PHE A 239 -25.04 15.38 -11.85
CA PHE A 239 -26.05 14.85 -12.77
C PHE A 239 -26.97 13.82 -12.08
N LEU A 240 -26.39 12.85 -11.37
CA LEU A 240 -27.13 11.78 -10.71
C LEU A 240 -28.02 12.30 -9.55
N ARG A 241 -27.59 13.33 -8.83
CA ARG A 241 -28.39 13.97 -7.75
C ARG A 241 -29.70 14.56 -8.27
N GLN A 242 -29.75 14.92 -9.55
CA GLN A 242 -30.94 15.50 -10.16
C GLN A 242 -31.79 14.45 -10.90
N HIS A 243 -31.34 13.20 -10.94
CA HIS A 243 -32.04 12.12 -11.63
C HIS A 243 -33.25 11.68 -10.81
N PRO A 244 -34.46 11.54 -11.44
CA PRO A 244 -35.70 11.27 -10.73
C PRO A 244 -35.88 9.83 -10.21
N LYS A 245 -34.89 8.93 -10.49
CA LYS A 245 -34.91 7.51 -10.05
C LYS A 245 -33.87 7.26 -8.96
#